data_799bec0992998f759b3c7da2e5c2e513
#
_entry.id   799bec0992998f759b3c7da2e5c2e513
#
_cell.length_a   1.000
_cell.length_b   1.000
_cell.length_c   1.000
_cell.angle_alpha   90.00
_cell.angle_beta   90.00
_cell.angle_gamma   90.00
#
_symmetry.space_group_name_H-M   'P 1'
#
loop_
_entity.id
_entity.type
_entity.pdbx_description
1 polymer ?
#
loop_
_entity_poly.entity_id
_entity_poly.type
_entity_poly.pdbx_seq_one_letter_code
_entity_poly.pdbx_strand_id
1 'polypeptide(L)'
;MKHDVLGKWGEAYALAHLLGLGYGLKARNYKFNRMEIDLIMTDGQTLVVVEVKTRHSAELGEPWRAVNLAKQKQLIRVANYFAKSIEWPFEVRFDVLSI
;
A
#
# COMPACT_ATOMS: atom_id res chain seq x y z
N MET A 1 -19.98 9.03 -7.32
CA MET A 1 -19.41 8.33 -6.18
C MET A 1 -18.53 9.28 -5.40
N LYS A 2 -18.68 9.31 -4.08
CA LYS A 2 -17.85 10.15 -3.24
C LYS A 2 -16.43 9.62 -3.21
N HIS A 3 -15.47 10.52 -3.01
CA HIS A 3 -14.05 10.20 -3.07
C HIS A 3 -13.65 9.08 -2.09
N ASP A 4 -14.14 9.14 -0.84
CA ASP A 4 -13.84 8.14 0.17
C ASP A 4 -14.46 6.78 -0.13
N VAL A 5 -15.66 6.75 -0.74
CA VAL A 5 -16.30 5.50 -1.18
C VAL A 5 -15.49 4.85 -2.29
N LEU A 6 -15.03 5.65 -3.27
CA LEU A 6 -14.19 5.16 -4.34
C LEU A 6 -12.87 4.60 -3.80
N GLY A 7 -12.26 5.30 -2.86
CA GLY A 7 -11.02 4.85 -2.23
C GLY A 7 -11.18 3.52 -1.50
N LYS A 8 -12.24 3.37 -0.72
CA LYS A 8 -12.52 2.13 -0.01
C LYS A 8 -12.80 0.98 -0.96
N TRP A 9 -13.53 1.24 -2.05
CA TRP A 9 -13.78 0.23 -3.07
C TRP A 9 -12.46 -0.24 -3.70
N GLY A 10 -11.59 0.72 -4.05
CA GLY A 10 -10.29 0.41 -4.65
C GLY A 10 -9.41 -0.41 -3.71
N GLU A 11 -9.37 -0.06 -2.42
CA GLU A 11 -8.60 -0.81 -1.43
C GLU A 11 -9.13 -2.24 -1.29
N ALA A 12 -10.45 -2.42 -1.25
CA ALA A 12 -11.06 -3.76 -1.16
C ALA A 12 -10.75 -4.59 -2.42
N TYR A 13 -10.83 -3.96 -3.59
CA TYR A 13 -10.49 -4.62 -4.86
C TYR A 13 -9.02 -5.03 -4.87
N ALA A 14 -8.13 -4.13 -4.46
CA ALA A 14 -6.69 -4.39 -4.41
C ALA A 14 -6.38 -5.56 -3.47
N LEU A 15 -6.99 -5.58 -2.29
CA LEU A 15 -6.81 -6.66 -1.34
C LEU A 15 -7.24 -8.01 -1.93
N ALA A 16 -8.43 -8.07 -2.52
CA ALA A 16 -8.93 -9.29 -3.13
C ALA A 16 -8.01 -9.77 -4.26
N HIS A 17 -7.53 -8.84 -5.08
CA HIS A 17 -6.60 -9.14 -6.17
C HIS A 17 -5.29 -9.74 -5.64
N LEU A 18 -4.69 -9.11 -4.65
CA LEU A 18 -3.42 -9.57 -4.08
C LEU A 18 -3.56 -10.92 -3.36
N LEU A 19 -4.65 -11.10 -2.62
CA LEU A 19 -4.94 -12.40 -2.00
C LEU A 19 -5.09 -13.49 -3.07
N GLY A 20 -5.73 -13.16 -4.19
CA GLY A 20 -5.88 -14.08 -5.31
C GLY A 20 -4.55 -14.47 -5.95
N LEU A 21 -3.54 -13.61 -5.86
CA LEU A 21 -2.18 -13.91 -6.32
C LEU A 21 -1.36 -14.72 -5.32
N GLY A 22 -1.93 -15.01 -4.15
CA GLY A 22 -1.25 -15.77 -3.12
C GLY A 22 -0.54 -14.93 -2.06
N TYR A 23 -0.72 -13.62 -2.08
CA TYR A 23 -0.16 -12.75 -1.03
C TYR A 23 -0.92 -12.97 0.27
N GLY A 24 -0.23 -12.80 1.40
CA GLY A 24 -0.84 -12.78 2.72
C GLY A 24 -1.12 -11.37 3.19
N LEU A 25 -2.10 -11.19 4.07
CA LEU A 25 -2.42 -9.89 4.66
C LEU A 25 -1.78 -9.78 6.04
N LYS A 26 -1.05 -8.67 6.29
CA LYS A 26 -0.52 -8.33 7.61
C LYS A 26 -1.30 -7.21 8.27
N ALA A 27 -1.65 -6.16 7.53
CA ALA A 27 -2.39 -5.03 8.08
C ALA A 27 -3.12 -4.26 6.98
N ARG A 28 -4.24 -3.64 7.36
CA ARG A 28 -5.00 -2.73 6.50
C ARG A 28 -5.10 -1.38 7.18
N ASN A 29 -4.98 -0.32 6.39
CA ASN A 29 -5.13 1.05 6.90
C ASN A 29 -4.29 1.27 8.16
N TYR A 30 -3.02 0.88 8.08
CA TYR A 30 -2.10 1.01 9.19
C TYR A 30 -1.73 2.46 9.39
N LYS A 31 -1.96 2.96 10.59
CA LYS A 31 -1.71 4.38 10.91
C LYS A 31 -0.53 4.50 11.86
N PHE A 32 0.34 5.46 11.53
CA PHE A 32 1.44 5.85 12.40
C PHE A 32 1.59 7.37 12.30
N ASN A 33 1.40 8.07 13.41
CA ASN A 33 1.29 9.52 13.43
C ASN A 33 0.16 9.95 12.48
N ARG A 34 0.46 10.79 11.47
CA ARG A 34 -0.51 11.25 10.47
C ARG A 34 -0.43 10.50 9.16
N MET A 35 0.43 9.47 9.12
CA MET A 35 0.59 8.66 7.92
C MET A 35 -0.28 7.43 7.98
N GLU A 36 -0.77 7.00 6.81
CA GLU A 36 -1.53 5.78 6.66
C GLU A 36 -0.97 4.96 5.51
N ILE A 37 -0.80 3.67 5.75
CA ILE A 37 -0.44 2.71 4.71
C ILE A 37 -1.71 1.91 4.40
N ASP A 38 -2.10 1.87 3.12
CA ASP A 38 -3.34 1.24 2.71
C ASP A 38 -3.34 -0.26 3.00
N LEU A 39 -2.31 -0.98 2.55
CA LEU A 39 -2.18 -2.41 2.77
C LEU A 39 -0.73 -2.76 3.09
N ILE A 40 -0.55 -3.69 4.03
CA ILE A 40 0.74 -4.33 4.27
C ILE A 40 0.53 -5.82 4.06
N MET A 41 1.20 -6.36 3.05
CA MET A 41 1.03 -7.72 2.59
C MET A 41 2.34 -8.49 2.70
N THR A 42 2.28 -9.79 2.46
CA THR A 42 3.47 -10.61 2.31
C THR A 42 3.44 -11.31 0.96
N ASP A 43 4.59 -11.37 0.31
CA ASP A 43 4.83 -12.15 -0.89
C ASP A 43 6.02 -13.05 -0.58
N GLY A 44 5.74 -14.28 -0.13
CA GLY A 44 6.77 -15.16 0.39
C GLY A 44 7.45 -14.52 1.59
N GLN A 45 8.76 -14.27 1.48
CA GLN A 45 9.57 -13.66 2.54
C GLN A 45 9.63 -12.12 2.43
N THR A 46 8.97 -11.54 1.44
CA THR A 46 8.97 -10.10 1.24
C THR A 46 7.76 -9.47 1.90
N LEU A 47 7.98 -8.45 2.73
CA LEU A 47 6.91 -7.60 3.24
C LEU A 47 6.63 -6.55 2.18
N VAL A 48 5.40 -6.49 1.71
CA VAL A 48 5.01 -5.60 0.61
C VAL A 48 4.09 -4.51 1.15
N VAL A 49 4.58 -3.28 1.14
CA VAL A 49 3.82 -2.11 1.54
C VAL A 49 3.16 -1.53 0.28
N VAL A 50 1.83 -1.51 0.26
CA VAL A 50 1.07 -1.17 -0.93
C VAL A 50 0.30 0.12 -0.73
N GLU A 51 0.55 1.07 -1.62
CA GLU A 51 -0.26 2.29 -1.75
C GLU A 51 -1.25 2.07 -2.89
N VAL A 52 -2.54 2.20 -2.61
CA VAL A 52 -3.59 1.98 -3.60
C VAL A 52 -4.04 3.32 -4.16
N LYS A 53 -4.01 3.47 -5.49
CA LYS A 53 -4.50 4.65 -6.20
C LYS A 53 -5.67 4.27 -7.06
N THR A 54 -6.85 4.81 -6.74
CA THR A 54 -8.08 4.57 -7.48
C THR A 54 -8.41 5.80 -8.31
N ARG A 55 -8.70 5.60 -9.61
CA ARG A 55 -8.93 6.70 -10.54
C ARG A 55 -10.23 6.52 -11.28
N HIS A 56 -10.91 7.65 -11.53
CA HIS A 56 -12.14 7.66 -12.32
C HIS A 56 -11.90 7.52 -13.82
N SER A 57 -10.76 8.02 -14.29
CA SER A 57 -10.44 8.06 -15.71
C SER A 57 -8.96 7.80 -15.90
N ALA A 58 -8.57 7.48 -17.13
CA ALA A 58 -7.16 7.35 -17.46
C ALA A 58 -6.46 8.70 -17.26
N GLU A 59 -5.49 8.73 -16.39
CA GLU A 59 -4.65 9.88 -16.16
C GLU A 59 -3.31 9.66 -16.84
N LEU A 60 -2.69 10.74 -17.28
CA LEU A 60 -1.38 10.67 -17.90
C LEU A 60 -0.31 10.41 -16.84
N GLY A 61 0.66 9.58 -17.18
CA GLY A 61 1.81 9.28 -16.34
C GLY A 61 1.71 7.94 -15.64
N GLU A 62 2.79 7.60 -14.97
CA GLU A 62 2.92 6.34 -14.25
C GLU A 62 2.24 6.42 -12.87
N PRO A 63 1.69 5.30 -12.35
CA PRO A 63 1.07 5.30 -11.02
C PRO A 63 1.96 5.82 -9.91
N TRP A 64 3.25 5.49 -9.94
CA TRP A 64 4.19 5.94 -8.92
C TRP A 64 4.37 7.46 -8.86
N ARG A 65 4.05 8.17 -9.95
CA ARG A 65 4.12 9.64 -9.98
C ARG A 65 3.03 10.30 -9.13
N ALA A 66 1.98 9.55 -8.76
CA ALA A 66 0.96 10.05 -7.85
C ALA A 66 1.45 10.16 -6.42
N VAL A 67 2.61 9.58 -6.11
CA VAL A 67 3.21 9.60 -4.77
C VAL A 67 4.52 10.35 -4.86
N ASN A 68 4.57 11.59 -4.35
CA ASN A 68 5.76 12.41 -4.46
C ASN A 68 6.89 11.88 -3.57
N LEU A 69 8.11 12.38 -3.78
CA LEU A 69 9.30 11.89 -3.12
C LEU A 69 9.24 12.06 -1.60
N ALA A 70 8.72 13.18 -1.12
CA ALA A 70 8.59 13.41 0.33
C ALA A 70 7.66 12.39 0.97
N LYS A 71 6.52 12.11 0.33
CA LYS A 71 5.58 11.10 0.81
C LYS A 71 6.19 9.70 0.76
N GLN A 72 6.93 9.38 -0.31
CA GLN A 72 7.63 8.11 -0.42
C GLN A 72 8.59 7.89 0.76
N LYS A 73 9.37 8.91 1.11
CA LYS A 73 10.29 8.83 2.24
C LYS A 73 9.56 8.60 3.56
N GLN A 74 8.43 9.28 3.76
CA GLN A 74 7.61 9.11 4.96
C GLN A 74 7.04 7.69 5.04
N LEU A 75 6.51 7.18 3.92
CA LEU A 75 5.95 5.83 3.86
C LEU A 75 7.01 4.76 4.13
N ILE A 76 8.22 4.95 3.60
CA ILE A 76 9.34 4.03 3.86
C ILE A 76 9.66 4.02 5.35
N ARG A 77 9.66 5.18 6.01
CA ARG A 77 9.92 5.27 7.45
C ARG A 77 8.87 4.52 8.26
N VAL A 78 7.59 4.69 7.91
CA VAL A 78 6.49 4.00 8.59
C VAL A 78 6.56 2.49 8.32
N ALA A 79 6.89 2.10 7.10
CA ALA A 79 7.06 0.69 6.74
C ALA A 79 8.19 0.04 7.56
N ASN A 80 9.30 0.74 7.72
CA ASN A 80 10.42 0.24 8.54
C ASN A 80 10.02 0.13 10.01
N TYR A 81 9.26 1.08 10.52
CA TYR A 81 8.73 1.02 11.88
C TYR A 81 7.86 -0.22 12.06
N PHE A 82 6.94 -0.46 11.13
CA PHE A 82 6.08 -1.65 11.19
C PHE A 82 6.90 -2.94 11.15
N ALA A 83 7.85 -3.03 10.22
CA ALA A 83 8.68 -4.21 10.06
C ALA A 83 9.44 -4.52 11.35
N LYS A 84 10.01 -3.50 11.99
CA LYS A 84 10.68 -3.67 13.28
C LYS A 84 9.73 -4.11 14.38
N SER A 85 8.51 -3.57 14.39
CA SER A 85 7.53 -3.90 15.43
C SER A 85 7.11 -5.37 15.41
N ILE A 86 7.14 -6.00 14.24
CA ILE A 86 6.83 -7.43 14.09
C ILE A 86 8.09 -8.29 13.93
N GLU A 87 9.26 -7.67 14.11
CA GLU A 87 10.56 -8.36 13.97
C GLU A 87 10.72 -9.06 12.62
N TRP A 88 10.32 -8.38 11.54
CA TRP A 88 10.42 -8.92 10.18
C TRP A 88 11.89 -9.03 9.77
N PRO A 89 12.42 -10.24 9.52
CA PRO A 89 13.86 -10.43 9.31
C PRO A 89 14.28 -10.37 7.85
N PHE A 90 13.35 -10.19 6.91
CA PHE A 90 13.61 -10.27 5.48
C PHE A 90 13.37 -8.93 4.79
N GLU A 91 13.23 -8.97 3.48
CA GLU A 91 13.09 -7.77 2.65
C GLU A 91 11.75 -7.06 2.83
N VAL A 92 11.77 -5.76 2.58
CA VAL A 92 10.58 -4.92 2.53
C VAL A 92 10.55 -4.26 1.15
N ARG A 93 9.42 -4.39 0.47
CA ARG A 93 9.21 -3.80 -0.86
C ARG A 93 8.05 -2.82 -0.79
N PHE A 94 8.16 -1.74 -1.56
CA PHE A 94 7.12 -0.72 -1.64
C PHE A 94 6.51 -0.73 -3.04
N ASP A 95 5.20 -0.93 -3.14
CA ASP A 95 4.47 -1.00 -4.40
C ASP A 95 3.36 0.04 -4.45
N VAL A 96 3.10 0.57 -5.63
CA VAL A 96 1.92 1.39 -5.90
C VAL A 96 1.02 0.60 -6.83
N LEU A 97 -0.22 0.38 -6.41
CA LEU A 97 -1.21 -0.36 -7.19
C LEU A 97 -2.28 0.60 -7.68
N SER A 98 -2.39 0.75 -8.98
CA SER A 98 -3.40 1.61 -9.62
C SER A 98 -4.58 0.76 -10.05
N ILE A 99 -5.76 1.20 -9.65
CA ILE A 99 -7.01 0.52 -9.98
C ILE A 99 -7.77 1.32 -11.04
#